data_fb00091cf4c13d66eb22861f2fa042c0
#
_entry.id   fb00091cf4c13d66eb22861f2fa042c0
#
_cell.length_a   1.000
_cell.length_b   1.000
_cell.length_c   1.000
_cell.angle_alpha   90.00
_cell.angle_beta   90.00
_cell.angle_gamma   90.00
#
_symmetry.space_group_name_H-M   'P 1'
#
loop_
_entity.id
_entity.type
_entity.pdbx_description
1 polymer ?
#
loop_
_entity_poly.entity_id
_entity_poly.type
_entity_poly.pdbx_seq_one_letter_code
_entity_poly.pdbx_strand_id
1 'polypeptide(L)'
;MATSQINLPILGGVRDATNPPGMSWVGARPYLLFDGTTDELVTWSFRMPSDYASGPTVKLQYSMVSATTNNVAIRSQVMAAAVTVNIDTDSYAAQDTSADSTVPGTAGLMKEISLALTNTDSLAAGSYVSIQLGRENGTSGTNATGDMEVWAIALTYTTT
;
A
#
# COMPACT_ATOMS: atom_id res chain seq x y z
N MET A 1 -14.14 -20.54 0.58
CA MET A 1 -12.79 -20.22 0.13
C MET A 1 -12.04 -19.65 1.32
N ALA A 2 -10.83 -20.07 1.53
CA ALA A 2 -9.98 -19.53 2.60
C ALA A 2 -9.31 -18.23 2.13
N THR A 3 -8.80 -17.44 3.08
CA THR A 3 -8.00 -16.25 2.79
C THR A 3 -6.56 -16.48 3.27
N SER A 4 -5.61 -15.97 2.52
CA SER A 4 -4.20 -15.96 2.85
C SER A 4 -3.63 -14.54 2.78
N GLN A 5 -2.39 -14.36 3.21
CA GLN A 5 -1.74 -13.04 3.15
C GLN A 5 -0.25 -13.14 2.85
N ILE A 6 0.26 -12.09 2.23
CA ILE A 6 1.69 -11.81 2.07
C ILE A 6 2.00 -10.56 2.87
N ASN A 7 2.93 -10.65 3.81
CA ASN A 7 3.41 -9.46 4.50
C ASN A 7 4.39 -8.70 3.60
N LEU A 8 4.19 -7.41 3.48
CA LEU A 8 5.09 -6.48 2.78
C LEU A 8 5.93 -5.75 3.84
N PRO A 9 7.16 -6.21 4.12
CA PRO A 9 7.94 -5.70 5.23
C PRO A 9 8.33 -4.23 5.01
N ILE A 10 8.25 -3.41 6.04
CA ILE A 10 8.57 -1.97 5.99
C ILE A 10 9.98 -1.73 5.41
N LEU A 11 10.96 -2.51 5.85
CA LEU A 11 12.35 -2.39 5.38
C LEU A 11 12.60 -3.05 4.01
N GLY A 12 11.64 -3.79 3.47
CA GLY A 12 11.74 -4.46 2.17
C GLY A 12 11.21 -3.65 0.98
N GLY A 13 10.60 -2.51 1.24
CA GLY A 13 10.08 -1.63 0.20
C GLY A 13 11.18 -0.76 -0.42
N VAL A 14 11.16 -0.64 -1.74
CA VAL A 14 11.98 0.30 -2.50
C VAL A 14 11.24 1.62 -2.58
N ARG A 15 11.78 2.65 -1.96
CA ARG A 15 11.18 4.00 -1.97
C ARG A 15 11.40 4.66 -3.33
N ASP A 16 10.43 5.43 -3.78
CA ASP A 16 10.53 6.19 -5.03
C ASP A 16 11.77 7.09 -5.04
N ALA A 17 12.40 7.23 -6.20
CA ALA A 17 13.64 7.99 -6.33
C ALA A 17 13.42 9.52 -6.34
N THR A 18 12.22 9.96 -6.73
CA THR A 18 11.87 11.39 -6.86
C THR A 18 11.23 11.92 -5.59
N ASN A 19 10.22 11.21 -5.09
CA ASN A 19 9.47 11.56 -3.88
C ASN A 19 9.44 10.34 -2.94
N PRO A 20 10.54 10.05 -2.24
CA PRO A 20 10.58 8.93 -1.31
C PRO A 20 9.87 9.29 0.00
N PRO A 21 8.98 8.43 0.54
CA PRO A 21 8.53 8.61 1.90
C PRO A 21 9.69 8.54 2.88
N GLY A 22 9.56 9.24 3.99
CA GLY A 22 10.49 9.15 5.09
C GLY A 22 10.54 7.73 5.65
N MET A 23 11.62 7.41 6.36
CA MET A 23 11.73 6.21 7.18
C MET A 23 12.24 6.61 8.55
N SER A 24 11.59 6.15 9.61
CA SER A 24 11.96 6.47 10.97
C SER A 24 11.74 5.28 11.92
N TRP A 25 12.08 5.43 13.18
CA TRP A 25 12.02 4.37 14.18
C TRP A 25 11.50 4.90 15.52
N VAL A 26 10.67 4.09 16.18
CA VAL A 26 10.39 4.24 17.61
C VAL A 26 11.03 3.06 18.34
N GLY A 27 12.14 3.32 19.02
CA GLY A 27 13.01 2.24 19.53
C GLY A 27 13.55 1.41 18.35
N ALA A 28 13.31 0.10 18.36
CA ALA A 28 13.71 -0.81 17.28
C ALA A 28 12.60 -1.08 16.25
N ARG A 29 11.51 -0.32 16.25
CA ARG A 29 10.35 -0.51 15.36
C ARG A 29 10.41 0.48 14.21
N PRO A 30 10.72 0.04 12.98
CA PRO A 30 10.73 0.90 11.80
C PRO A 30 9.30 1.21 11.34
N TYR A 31 9.12 2.39 10.76
CA TYR A 31 7.90 2.76 10.05
C TYR A 31 8.23 3.64 8.83
N LEU A 32 7.33 3.63 7.85
CA LEU A 32 7.36 4.58 6.75
C LEU A 32 6.58 5.82 7.15
N LEU A 33 7.07 6.99 6.73
CA LEU A 33 6.45 8.27 7.01
C LEU A 33 6.03 8.90 5.69
N PHE A 34 4.72 8.93 5.43
CA PHE A 34 4.15 9.54 4.25
C PHE A 34 3.70 10.96 4.55
N ASP A 35 4.22 11.91 3.77
CA ASP A 35 3.88 13.34 3.86
C ASP A 35 2.38 13.58 3.60
N GLY A 36 1.84 14.61 4.24
CA GLY A 36 0.44 15.00 4.07
C GLY A 36 0.15 15.85 2.84
N THR A 37 1.15 16.22 2.07
CA THR A 37 1.03 17.16 0.93
C THR A 37 1.71 16.68 -0.35
N THR A 38 2.63 15.73 -0.25
CA THR A 38 3.41 15.20 -1.37
C THR A 38 3.00 13.77 -1.66
N ASP A 39 2.85 13.47 -2.94
CA ASP A 39 2.60 12.11 -3.42
C ASP A 39 3.88 11.28 -3.37
N GLU A 40 3.94 10.35 -2.45
CA GLU A 40 5.10 9.49 -2.19
C GLU A 40 4.73 8.03 -2.45
N LEU A 41 5.67 7.24 -2.97
CA LEU A 41 5.45 5.84 -3.31
C LEU A 41 6.54 4.92 -2.74
N VAL A 42 6.13 3.72 -2.37
CA VAL A 42 7.02 2.60 -2.04
C VAL A 42 6.59 1.38 -2.85
N THR A 43 7.55 0.64 -3.36
CA THR A 43 7.35 -0.51 -4.23
C THR A 43 7.86 -1.78 -3.59
N TRP A 44 7.07 -2.84 -3.61
CA TRP A 44 7.49 -4.21 -3.27
C TRP A 44 7.34 -5.10 -4.49
N SER A 45 8.32 -6.00 -4.64
CA SER A 45 8.28 -7.00 -5.71
C SER A 45 8.37 -8.40 -5.11
N PHE A 46 7.54 -9.31 -5.60
CA PHE A 46 7.46 -10.69 -5.14
C PHE A 46 6.84 -11.59 -6.21
N ARG A 47 6.84 -12.89 -5.97
CA ARG A 47 6.09 -13.83 -6.78
C ARG A 47 4.75 -14.14 -6.11
N MET A 48 3.65 -14.06 -6.88
CA MET A 48 2.33 -14.43 -6.37
C MET A 48 2.28 -15.93 -6.03
N PRO A 49 1.78 -16.32 -4.86
CA PRO A 49 1.67 -17.73 -4.47
C PRO A 49 0.83 -18.56 -5.44
N SER A 50 1.12 -19.87 -5.48
CA SER A 50 0.45 -20.80 -6.39
C SER A 50 -1.01 -21.07 -6.01
N ASP A 51 -1.40 -20.76 -4.79
CA ASP A 51 -2.78 -20.90 -4.28
C ASP A 51 -3.63 -19.63 -4.45
N TYR A 52 -3.10 -18.60 -5.09
CA TYR A 52 -3.86 -17.38 -5.38
C TYR A 52 -5.05 -17.69 -6.31
N ALA A 53 -6.25 -17.29 -5.89
CA ALA A 53 -7.46 -17.36 -6.71
C ALA A 53 -7.95 -15.99 -7.14
N SER A 54 -8.16 -15.05 -6.20
CA SER A 54 -8.78 -13.75 -6.52
C SER A 54 -8.75 -12.78 -5.32
N GLY A 55 -9.30 -11.58 -5.56
CA GLY A 55 -9.65 -10.60 -4.53
C GLY A 55 -8.48 -10.02 -3.74
N PRO A 56 -7.39 -9.59 -4.41
CA PRO A 56 -6.26 -9.01 -3.71
C PRO A 56 -6.67 -7.71 -3.02
N THR A 57 -6.33 -7.60 -1.75
CA THR A 57 -6.67 -6.43 -0.92
C THR A 57 -5.45 -6.02 -0.10
N VAL A 58 -5.00 -4.79 -0.24
CA VAL A 58 -3.97 -4.21 0.63
C VAL A 58 -4.62 -3.84 1.96
N LYS A 59 -3.98 -4.25 3.04
CA LYS A 59 -4.29 -3.84 4.40
C LYS A 59 -3.10 -3.15 5.00
N LEU A 60 -3.31 -1.97 5.56
CA LEU A 60 -2.26 -1.11 6.07
C LEU A 60 -2.63 -0.64 7.47
N GLN A 61 -1.73 -0.85 8.42
CA GLN A 61 -1.86 -0.35 9.79
C GLN A 61 -1.03 0.92 9.94
N TYR A 62 -1.67 1.98 10.40
CA TYR A 62 -1.07 3.30 10.49
C TYR A 62 -1.45 4.04 11.77
N SER A 63 -0.67 5.06 12.09
CA SER A 63 -1.01 6.15 13.01
C SER A 63 -0.75 7.49 12.35
N MET A 64 -1.20 8.58 12.98
CA MET A 64 -0.88 9.93 12.55
C MET A 64 0.11 10.56 13.51
N VAL A 65 1.10 11.29 12.98
CA VAL A 65 2.05 12.06 13.83
C VAL A 65 1.33 13.10 14.66
N SER A 66 0.36 13.80 14.09
CA SER A 66 -0.32 14.93 14.77
C SER A 66 -1.81 15.05 14.46
N ALA A 67 -2.28 14.62 13.30
CA ALA A 67 -3.68 14.80 12.91
C ALA A 67 -4.62 13.96 13.78
N THR A 68 -5.72 14.59 14.21
CA THR A 68 -6.79 13.96 15.02
C THR A 68 -8.18 14.14 14.39
N THR A 69 -8.24 14.78 13.23
CA THR A 69 -9.46 15.03 12.44
C THR A 69 -9.20 14.87 10.96
N ASN A 70 -10.26 14.83 10.17
CA ASN A 70 -10.24 14.64 8.73
C ASN A 70 -9.87 13.20 8.32
N ASN A 71 -9.58 13.00 7.03
CA ASN A 71 -9.46 11.69 6.43
C ASN A 71 -8.08 11.45 5.82
N VAL A 72 -7.72 10.19 5.71
CA VAL A 72 -6.66 9.70 4.83
C VAL A 72 -7.24 8.69 3.87
N ALA A 73 -6.64 8.58 2.69
CA ALA A 73 -6.83 7.50 1.74
C ALA A 73 -5.48 6.92 1.35
N ILE A 74 -5.48 5.72 0.82
CA ILE A 74 -4.28 5.09 0.23
C ILE A 74 -4.53 4.78 -1.23
N ARG A 75 -3.46 4.80 -2.01
CA ARG A 75 -3.46 4.44 -3.42
C ARG A 75 -2.48 3.31 -3.68
N SER A 76 -2.76 2.54 -4.71
CA SER A 76 -1.89 1.46 -5.16
C SER A 76 -1.98 1.28 -6.67
N GLN A 77 -0.89 0.82 -7.26
CA GLN A 77 -0.82 0.33 -8.64
C GLN A 77 -0.13 -1.02 -8.65
N VAL A 78 -0.60 -1.89 -9.51
CA VAL A 78 -0.07 -3.25 -9.67
C VAL A 78 0.48 -3.41 -11.08
N MET A 79 1.65 -4.03 -11.18
CA MET A 79 2.17 -4.61 -12.40
C MET A 79 2.33 -6.11 -12.17
N ALA A 80 1.74 -6.93 -13.02
CA ALA A 80 1.78 -8.38 -12.88
C ALA A 80 2.20 -9.02 -14.21
N ALA A 81 3.37 -9.66 -14.22
CA ALA A 81 3.95 -10.24 -15.42
C ALA A 81 3.97 -11.77 -15.35
N ALA A 82 3.44 -12.41 -16.40
CA ALA A 82 3.66 -13.84 -16.64
C ALA A 82 5.09 -14.10 -17.16
N VAL A 83 5.56 -15.34 -17.09
CA VAL A 83 6.94 -15.71 -17.49
C VAL A 83 7.30 -15.33 -18.94
N THR A 84 6.30 -15.13 -19.80
CA THR A 84 6.49 -14.77 -21.22
C THR A 84 6.42 -13.27 -21.50
N VAL A 85 6.15 -12.44 -20.49
CA VAL A 85 6.04 -10.99 -20.64
C VAL A 85 7.43 -10.34 -20.62
N ASN A 86 7.63 -9.34 -21.48
CA ASN A 86 8.85 -8.53 -21.45
C ASN A 86 8.72 -7.47 -20.36
N ILE A 87 9.35 -7.74 -19.21
CA ILE A 87 9.28 -6.89 -18.02
C ILE A 87 9.83 -5.48 -18.23
N ASP A 88 10.75 -5.27 -19.18
CA ASP A 88 11.36 -3.96 -19.44
C ASP A 88 10.40 -3.00 -20.16
N THR A 89 9.35 -3.54 -20.76
CA THR A 89 8.33 -2.76 -21.50
C THR A 89 6.95 -2.83 -20.87
N ASP A 90 6.81 -3.58 -19.80
CA ASP A 90 5.56 -3.71 -19.06
C ASP A 90 5.28 -2.46 -18.22
N SER A 91 4.03 -2.23 -17.84
CA SER A 91 3.59 -1.04 -17.15
C SER A 91 2.60 -1.35 -16.03
N TYR A 92 2.55 -0.48 -15.04
CA TYR A 92 1.55 -0.59 -13.99
C TYR A 92 0.14 -0.38 -14.53
N ALA A 93 -0.81 -1.16 -14.03
CA ALA A 93 -2.23 -0.94 -14.26
C ALA A 93 -2.69 0.41 -13.70
N ALA A 94 -3.92 0.81 -14.02
CA ALA A 94 -4.51 2.02 -13.48
C ALA A 94 -4.51 2.01 -11.94
N GLN A 95 -4.39 3.19 -11.35
CA GLN A 95 -4.40 3.35 -9.89
C GLN A 95 -5.75 2.95 -9.30
N ASP A 96 -5.71 2.18 -8.23
CA ASP A 96 -6.81 2.01 -7.28
C ASP A 96 -6.61 2.95 -6.09
N THR A 97 -7.70 3.51 -5.58
CA THR A 97 -7.71 4.38 -4.40
C THR A 97 -8.76 3.89 -3.41
N SER A 98 -8.40 3.87 -2.12
CA SER A 98 -9.35 3.47 -1.08
C SER A 98 -10.45 4.51 -0.85
N ALA A 99 -11.54 4.08 -0.21
CA ALA A 99 -12.43 5.03 0.42
C ALA A 99 -11.70 5.82 1.50
N ASP A 100 -12.20 7.01 1.80
CA ASP A 100 -11.71 7.84 2.88
C ASP A 100 -11.82 7.14 4.23
N SER A 101 -10.79 7.22 5.02
CA SER A 101 -10.73 6.73 6.40
C SER A 101 -10.49 7.88 7.35
N THR A 102 -11.48 8.21 8.18
CA THR A 102 -11.29 9.23 9.24
C THR A 102 -10.16 8.81 10.17
N VAL A 103 -9.22 9.69 10.42
CA VAL A 103 -8.08 9.41 11.30
C VAL A 103 -8.53 9.20 12.76
N PRO A 104 -7.73 8.51 13.59
CA PRO A 104 -8.02 8.39 15.03
C PRO A 104 -8.13 9.76 15.71
N GLY A 105 -9.04 9.91 16.66
CA GLY A 105 -9.22 11.14 17.43
C GLY A 105 -8.07 11.49 18.38
N THR A 106 -7.05 10.66 18.42
CA THR A 106 -5.81 10.88 19.19
C THR A 106 -4.62 10.48 18.30
N ALA A 107 -3.63 11.38 18.18
CA ALA A 107 -2.39 11.10 17.45
C ALA A 107 -1.66 9.89 18.07
N GLY A 108 -0.98 9.10 17.22
CA GLY A 108 -0.28 7.89 17.62
C GLY A 108 -1.15 6.66 17.85
N LEU A 109 -2.49 6.76 17.88
CA LEU A 109 -3.34 5.58 17.91
C LEU A 109 -3.34 4.84 16.57
N MET A 110 -3.24 3.52 16.67
CA MET A 110 -3.24 2.64 15.49
C MET A 110 -4.64 2.51 14.89
N LYS A 111 -4.70 2.51 13.57
CA LYS A 111 -5.88 2.21 12.77
C LYS A 111 -5.51 1.37 11.55
N GLU A 112 -6.45 0.60 11.03
CA GLU A 112 -6.29 -0.13 9.77
C GLU A 112 -7.11 0.55 8.67
N ILE A 113 -6.54 0.63 7.47
CA ILE A 113 -7.21 0.99 6.22
C ILE A 113 -7.01 -0.13 5.21
N SER A 114 -8.03 -0.38 4.39
CA SER A 114 -8.00 -1.44 3.38
C SER A 114 -8.30 -0.86 2.00
N LEU A 115 -7.61 -1.40 0.99
CA LEU A 115 -7.81 -1.07 -0.42
C LEU A 115 -7.98 -2.36 -1.22
N ALA A 116 -9.18 -2.61 -1.72
CA ALA A 116 -9.40 -3.67 -2.70
C ALA A 116 -8.76 -3.28 -4.04
N LEU A 117 -7.92 -4.16 -4.58
CA LEU A 117 -7.28 -3.94 -5.86
C LEU A 117 -8.18 -4.48 -6.97
N THR A 118 -8.67 -3.59 -7.82
CA THR A 118 -9.55 -3.91 -8.96
C THR A 118 -8.79 -3.88 -10.28
N ASN A 119 -7.78 -3.03 -10.38
CA ASN A 119 -6.87 -2.91 -11.50
C ASN A 119 -5.61 -3.75 -11.23
N THR A 120 -5.66 -5.04 -11.56
CA THR A 120 -4.66 -6.02 -11.11
C THR A 120 -3.71 -6.49 -12.20
N ASP A 121 -3.75 -5.91 -13.39
CA ASP A 121 -2.87 -6.25 -14.52
C ASP A 121 -2.89 -7.76 -14.84
N SER A 122 -4.07 -8.36 -14.87
CA SER A 122 -4.23 -9.81 -15.11
C SER A 122 -3.49 -10.70 -14.11
N LEU A 123 -3.35 -10.25 -12.87
CA LEU A 123 -2.68 -10.97 -11.79
C LEU A 123 -3.16 -12.41 -11.67
N ALA A 124 -2.24 -13.35 -11.73
CA ALA A 124 -2.49 -14.79 -11.63
C ALA A 124 -1.52 -15.47 -10.65
N ALA A 125 -1.86 -16.67 -10.23
CA ALA A 125 -0.97 -17.52 -9.45
C ALA A 125 0.39 -17.68 -10.15
N GLY A 126 1.48 -17.48 -9.43
CA GLY A 126 2.84 -17.59 -9.95
C GLY A 126 3.36 -16.40 -10.76
N SER A 127 2.56 -15.36 -11.02
CA SER A 127 3.03 -14.11 -11.66
C SER A 127 4.14 -13.44 -10.85
N TYR A 128 5.08 -12.80 -11.54
CA TYR A 128 5.86 -11.72 -10.92
C TYR A 128 4.92 -10.56 -10.63
N VAL A 129 5.07 -9.96 -9.47
CA VAL A 129 4.25 -8.81 -9.04
C VAL A 129 5.15 -7.71 -8.57
N SER A 130 4.88 -6.50 -9.05
CA SER A 130 5.38 -5.27 -8.48
C SER A 130 4.19 -4.43 -8.03
N ILE A 131 4.10 -4.11 -6.75
CA ILE A 131 3.02 -3.32 -6.16
C ILE A 131 3.57 -2.02 -5.59
N GLN A 132 3.01 -0.91 -6.05
CA GLN A 132 3.28 0.42 -5.50
C GLN A 132 2.19 0.81 -4.52
N LEU A 133 2.57 1.45 -3.43
CA LEU A 133 1.67 1.93 -2.40
C LEU A 133 2.07 3.33 -1.94
N GLY A 134 1.09 4.19 -1.75
CA GLY A 134 1.29 5.53 -1.21
C GLY A 134 0.06 6.05 -0.47
N ARG A 135 0.23 7.16 0.23
CA ARG A 135 -0.89 7.95 0.72
C ARG A 135 -1.48 8.72 -0.45
N GLU A 136 -2.79 8.77 -0.52
CA GLU A 136 -3.50 9.61 -1.52
C GLU A 136 -3.68 11.01 -0.95
N ASN A 137 -3.26 12.01 -1.73
CA ASN A 137 -3.40 13.41 -1.40
C ASN A 137 -4.32 14.08 -2.43
N GLY A 138 -5.47 14.60 -1.97
CA GLY A 138 -6.30 15.48 -2.78
C GLY A 138 -7.59 14.93 -3.37
N THR A 139 -7.96 13.66 -3.15
CA THR A 139 -9.23 13.12 -3.66
C THR A 139 -10.43 13.40 -2.78
N SER A 140 -10.27 13.56 -1.49
CA SER A 140 -11.39 13.63 -0.53
C SER A 140 -11.81 15.04 -0.12
N GLY A 141 -11.08 16.07 -0.50
CA GLY A 141 -11.37 17.46 -0.11
C GLY A 141 -11.22 17.76 1.40
N THR A 142 -10.98 16.75 2.22
CA THR A 142 -10.84 16.87 3.68
C THR A 142 -9.66 16.04 4.19
N ASN A 143 -8.49 16.20 3.56
CA ASN A 143 -7.28 15.50 3.95
C ASN A 143 -6.84 15.88 5.38
N ALA A 144 -6.48 14.87 6.16
CA ALA A 144 -5.82 15.06 7.44
C ALA A 144 -4.46 15.73 7.22
N THR A 145 -4.18 16.78 7.97
CA THR A 145 -2.89 17.47 7.94
C THR A 145 -1.85 16.70 8.76
N GLY A 146 -0.59 16.75 8.33
CA GLY A 146 0.51 16.02 8.96
C GLY A 146 0.71 14.62 8.44
N ASP A 147 1.80 14.02 8.83
CA ASP A 147 2.32 12.80 8.23
C ASP A 147 1.63 11.55 8.77
N MET A 148 1.53 10.55 7.91
CA MET A 148 1.00 9.23 8.22
C MET A 148 2.16 8.25 8.46
N GLU A 149 2.20 7.67 9.65
CA GLU A 149 3.16 6.65 10.06
C GLU A 149 2.61 5.26 9.71
N VAL A 150 3.25 4.54 8.80
CA VAL A 150 2.83 3.20 8.37
C VAL A 150 3.70 2.14 9.04
N TRP A 151 3.08 1.26 9.82
CA TRP A 151 3.73 0.29 10.69
C TRP A 151 3.72 -1.14 10.16
N ALA A 152 2.65 -1.52 9.46
CA ALA A 152 2.52 -2.84 8.87
C ALA A 152 1.70 -2.80 7.59
N ILE A 153 2.07 -3.64 6.63
CA ILE A 153 1.38 -3.77 5.35
C ILE A 153 1.26 -5.25 5.01
N ALA A 154 0.07 -5.65 4.58
CA ALA A 154 -0.18 -6.98 4.07
C ALA A 154 -1.02 -6.92 2.79
N LEU A 155 -0.76 -7.82 1.87
CA LEU A 155 -1.64 -8.14 0.75
C LEU A 155 -2.41 -9.41 1.10
N THR A 156 -3.71 -9.30 1.29
CA THR A 156 -4.61 -10.45 1.53
C THR A 156 -5.27 -10.86 0.23
N TYR A 157 -5.59 -12.14 0.06
CA TYR A 157 -6.23 -12.69 -1.12
C TYR A 157 -7.01 -13.95 -0.81
N THR A 158 -7.90 -14.35 -1.71
CA THR A 158 -8.65 -15.61 -1.64
C THR A 158 -7.82 -16.73 -2.25
N THR A 159 -7.81 -17.90 -1.60
CA THR A 159 -7.12 -19.09 -2.10
C THR A 159 -8.05 -20.03 -2.88
N THR A 160 -7.44 -20.81 -3.76
CA THR A 160 -8.11 -21.95 -4.47
C THR A 160 -8.54 -23.05 -3.52
#